data_fd7f7cc9fb2f0377013b564820fe3ddb
#
_entry.id   fd7f7cc9fb2f0377013b564820fe3ddb
#
_cell.length_a   1.000
_cell.length_b   1.000
_cell.length_c   1.000
_cell.angle_alpha   90.00
_cell.angle_beta   90.00
_cell.angle_gamma   90.00
#
_symmetry.space_group_name_H-M   'P 1'
#
loop_
_entity.id
_entity.type
_entity.pdbx_description
1 polymer ?
#
loop_
_entity_poly.entity_id
_entity_poly.type
_entity_poly.pdbx_seq_one_letter_code
_entity_poly.pdbx_strand_id
1 'polypeptide(L)'
;TFFATNCVGALAACASACADAVNAAEEVPKDYAKLARELVDALTTSLEYEVANADKSPGERFKFAEPAKKAVKAYISYDGGNGSAAGTETYADISEALRELSAFYKRNGATTAVSDEVREKILSRLYEARDLLPPPEPTIMDKLLNLKKDE
;
A
#
# COMPACT_ATOMS: atom_id res chain seq x y z
N THR A 1 64.34 0.85 -22.60
CA THR A 1 64.96 1.22 -21.32
C THR A 1 63.92 1.29 -20.27
N PHE A 2 63.80 0.25 -19.42
CA PHE A 2 63.76 0.25 -17.97
C PHE A 2 62.79 1.26 -17.35
N PHE A 3 61.82 0.88 -16.51
CA PHE A 3 61.93 0.22 -15.21
C PHE A 3 60.63 -0.44 -14.81
N ALA A 4 60.74 -1.68 -14.34
CA ALA A 4 59.80 -2.32 -13.48
C ALA A 4 59.81 -1.65 -12.11
N THR A 5 58.68 -1.49 -11.48
CA THR A 5 58.63 -1.43 -10.02
C THR A 5 57.33 -2.03 -9.54
N ASN A 6 57.49 -3.19 -8.90
CA ASN A 6 56.54 -3.82 -7.97
C ASN A 6 55.92 -2.83 -6.98
N CYS A 7 54.62 -2.95 -6.78
CA CYS A 7 54.03 -2.73 -5.48
C CYS A 7 53.06 -3.86 -5.14
N VAL A 8 53.61 -4.77 -4.38
CA VAL A 8 52.91 -5.79 -3.59
C VAL A 8 52.16 -5.10 -2.48
N GLY A 9 50.92 -5.52 -2.26
CA GLY A 9 50.33 -5.52 -0.95
C GLY A 9 49.33 -4.43 -0.64
N ALA A 10 48.06 -4.77 -0.69
CA ALA A 10 47.10 -4.51 0.35
C ALA A 10 45.82 -5.30 0.06
N LEU A 11 45.73 -6.47 0.62
CA LEU A 11 44.47 -7.16 0.92
C LEU A 11 43.71 -6.28 1.91
N ALA A 12 42.92 -5.37 1.40
CA ALA A 12 41.88 -4.77 2.20
C ALA A 12 40.66 -5.68 2.15
N ALA A 13 40.44 -6.39 3.23
CA ALA A 13 39.21 -7.10 3.51
C ALA A 13 38.05 -6.11 3.42
N CYS A 14 37.30 -6.17 2.33
CA CYS A 14 35.96 -5.62 2.31
C CYS A 14 35.12 -6.49 3.22
N ALA A 15 35.04 -6.06 4.47
CA ALA A 15 34.02 -6.52 5.39
C ALA A 15 32.68 -6.27 4.68
N SER A 16 32.05 -7.35 4.31
CA SER A 16 30.66 -7.40 3.87
C SER A 16 29.83 -6.84 5.01
N ALA A 17 29.57 -5.56 4.97
CA ALA A 17 28.45 -4.99 5.68
C ALA A 17 27.21 -5.54 4.97
N CYS A 18 26.74 -6.70 5.44
CA CYS A 18 25.36 -7.06 5.34
C CYS A 18 24.61 -5.94 6.08
N ALA A 19 24.27 -4.89 5.36
CA ALA A 19 23.30 -3.95 5.82
C ALA A 19 22.03 -4.78 6.06
N ASP A 20 21.74 -5.00 7.33
CA ASP A 20 20.40 -5.33 7.76
C ASP A 20 19.49 -4.33 7.03
N ALA A 21 18.75 -4.83 6.05
CA ALA A 21 17.59 -4.14 5.54
C ALA A 21 16.57 -4.18 6.68
N VAL A 22 16.81 -3.37 7.68
CA VAL A 22 15.79 -2.98 8.64
C VAL A 22 14.73 -2.36 7.74
N ASN A 23 13.62 -3.04 7.64
CA ASN A 23 12.41 -2.58 7.03
C ASN A 23 12.08 -1.25 7.72
N ALA A 24 12.62 -0.16 7.19
CA ALA A 24 12.38 1.17 7.70
C ALA A 24 10.93 1.45 7.34
N ALA A 25 10.05 1.23 8.31
CA ALA A 25 8.67 1.65 8.20
C ALA A 25 8.69 3.13 7.84
N GLU A 26 8.15 3.44 6.68
CA GLU A 26 8.12 4.79 6.15
C GLU A 26 7.44 5.71 7.18
N GLU A 27 8.11 6.80 7.57
CA GLU A 27 7.53 7.76 8.51
C GLU A 27 6.40 8.53 7.84
N VAL A 28 5.22 7.95 7.90
CA VAL A 28 3.99 8.58 7.40
C VAL A 28 3.19 9.20 8.56
N PRO A 29 2.52 10.33 8.34
CA PRO A 29 1.63 10.91 9.34
C PRO A 29 0.56 9.88 9.78
N LYS A 30 0.29 9.80 11.08
CA LYS A 30 -0.64 8.80 11.64
C LYS A 30 -2.04 8.88 11.02
N ASP A 31 -2.54 10.09 10.80
CA ASP A 31 -3.86 10.30 10.18
C ASP A 31 -3.88 9.82 8.74
N TYR A 32 -2.78 10.07 8.00
CA TYR A 32 -2.60 9.54 6.66
C TYR A 32 -2.55 8.02 6.66
N ALA A 33 -1.73 7.41 7.53
CA ALA A 33 -1.59 5.97 7.63
C ALA A 33 -2.93 5.27 7.91
N LYS A 34 -3.78 5.88 8.74
CA LYS A 34 -5.12 5.37 9.01
C LYS A 34 -6.02 5.42 7.77
N LEU A 35 -6.09 6.56 7.10
CA LEU A 35 -6.89 6.73 5.88
C LEU A 35 -6.41 5.85 4.74
N ALA A 36 -5.09 5.75 4.55
CA ALA A 36 -4.49 4.88 3.55
C ALA A 36 -4.83 3.41 3.81
N ARG A 37 -4.79 2.97 5.06
CA ARG A 37 -5.16 1.61 5.44
C ARG A 37 -6.66 1.33 5.20
N GLU A 38 -7.53 2.23 5.63
CA GLU A 38 -8.97 2.11 5.39
C GLU A 38 -9.28 2.03 3.89
N LEU A 39 -8.58 2.81 3.08
CA LEU A 39 -8.70 2.79 1.63
C LEU A 39 -8.24 1.46 1.03
N VAL A 40 -7.04 1.01 1.40
CA VAL A 40 -6.45 -0.24 0.90
C VAL A 40 -7.35 -1.42 1.24
N ASP A 41 -7.79 -1.53 2.49
CA ASP A 41 -8.66 -2.63 2.95
C ASP A 41 -10.02 -2.60 2.24
N ALA A 42 -10.65 -1.42 2.10
CA ALA A 42 -11.95 -1.30 1.44
C ALA A 42 -11.86 -1.59 -0.06
N LEU A 43 -10.82 -1.14 -0.75
CA LEU A 43 -10.61 -1.42 -2.18
C LEU A 43 -10.30 -2.89 -2.42
N THR A 44 -9.41 -3.47 -1.63
CA THR A 44 -9.05 -4.89 -1.74
C THR A 44 -10.30 -5.75 -1.55
N THR A 45 -11.06 -5.52 -0.49
CA THR A 45 -12.30 -6.25 -0.21
C THR A 45 -13.31 -6.10 -1.35
N SER A 46 -13.44 -4.90 -1.93
CA SER A 46 -14.37 -4.65 -3.03
C SER A 46 -13.96 -5.38 -4.31
N LEU A 47 -12.67 -5.37 -4.64
CA LEU A 47 -12.15 -6.03 -5.83
C LEU A 47 -12.18 -7.56 -5.71
N GLU A 48 -11.90 -8.11 -4.53
CA GLU A 48 -12.01 -9.55 -4.25
C GLU A 48 -13.47 -10.02 -4.31
N TYR A 49 -14.39 -9.19 -3.79
CA TYR A 49 -15.83 -9.49 -3.87
C TYR A 49 -16.32 -9.60 -5.32
N GLU A 50 -15.84 -8.75 -6.21
CA GLU A 50 -16.19 -8.82 -7.65
C GLU A 50 -15.82 -10.17 -8.26
N VAL A 51 -14.70 -10.77 -7.85
CA VAL A 51 -14.26 -12.10 -8.32
C VAL A 51 -15.20 -13.18 -7.83
N ALA A 52 -15.46 -13.18 -6.52
CA ALA A 52 -16.28 -14.21 -5.88
C ALA A 52 -17.77 -14.12 -6.29
N ASN A 53 -18.21 -12.99 -6.82
CA ASN A 53 -19.60 -12.69 -7.11
C ASN A 53 -19.78 -12.13 -8.54
N ALA A 54 -19.05 -12.67 -9.50
CA ALA A 54 -19.14 -12.25 -10.90
C ALA A 54 -20.53 -12.45 -11.52
N ASP A 55 -21.31 -13.37 -10.98
CA ASP A 55 -22.70 -13.69 -11.34
C ASP A 55 -23.74 -12.71 -10.78
N LYS A 56 -23.35 -11.90 -9.80
CA LYS A 56 -24.24 -10.92 -9.17
C LYS A 56 -24.60 -9.77 -10.10
N SER A 57 -25.77 -9.21 -9.88
CA SER A 57 -26.22 -8.04 -10.64
C SER A 57 -25.28 -6.83 -10.46
N PRO A 58 -25.15 -5.97 -11.48
CA PRO A 58 -24.35 -4.74 -11.35
C PRO A 58 -24.75 -3.86 -10.16
N GLY A 59 -26.04 -3.85 -9.80
CA GLY A 59 -26.56 -3.09 -8.67
C GLY A 59 -26.09 -3.62 -7.31
N GLU A 60 -25.99 -4.93 -7.15
CA GLU A 60 -25.49 -5.55 -5.92
C GLU A 60 -23.99 -5.29 -5.76
N ARG A 61 -23.21 -5.46 -6.82
CA ARG A 61 -21.78 -5.14 -6.84
C ARG A 61 -21.52 -3.67 -6.52
N PHE A 62 -22.33 -2.78 -7.07
CA PHE A 62 -22.24 -1.35 -6.83
C PHE A 62 -22.51 -0.99 -5.35
N LYS A 63 -23.51 -1.62 -4.73
CA LYS A 63 -23.79 -1.44 -3.28
C LYS A 63 -22.63 -1.92 -2.41
N PHE A 64 -22.02 -3.04 -2.78
CA PHE A 64 -20.88 -3.57 -2.05
C PHE A 64 -19.63 -2.67 -2.17
N ALA A 65 -19.49 -1.96 -3.27
CA ALA A 65 -18.40 -1.00 -3.49
C ALA A 65 -18.59 0.34 -2.74
N GLU A 66 -19.71 0.58 -2.09
CA GLU A 66 -19.96 1.85 -1.37
C GLU A 66 -18.91 2.17 -0.29
N PRO A 67 -18.45 1.21 0.56
CA PRO A 67 -17.37 1.48 1.51
C PRO A 67 -16.08 1.93 0.82
N ALA A 68 -15.71 1.28 -0.29
CA ALA A 68 -14.54 1.64 -1.07
C ALA A 68 -14.64 3.06 -1.64
N LYS A 69 -15.81 3.44 -2.16
CA LYS A 69 -16.04 4.81 -2.65
C LYS A 69 -15.93 5.85 -1.55
N LYS A 70 -16.44 5.56 -0.37
CA LYS A 70 -16.33 6.46 0.79
C LYS A 70 -14.88 6.61 1.20
N ALA A 71 -14.11 5.52 1.27
CA ALA A 71 -12.71 5.53 1.62
C ALA A 71 -11.88 6.31 0.58
N VAL A 72 -12.12 6.10 -0.72
CA VAL A 72 -11.49 6.87 -1.80
C VAL A 72 -11.78 8.36 -1.65
N LYS A 73 -13.04 8.73 -1.40
CA LYS A 73 -13.43 10.13 -1.21
C LYS A 73 -12.74 10.75 0.01
N ALA A 74 -12.70 10.05 1.12
CA ALA A 74 -12.02 10.50 2.32
C ALA A 74 -10.51 10.69 2.08
N TYR A 75 -9.88 9.74 1.40
CA TYR A 75 -8.47 9.80 1.05
C TYR A 75 -8.13 10.98 0.13
N ILE A 76 -8.91 11.20 -0.94
CA ILE A 76 -8.69 12.32 -1.86
C ILE A 76 -8.96 13.66 -1.19
N SER A 77 -9.92 13.72 -0.25
CA SER A 77 -10.26 14.94 0.49
C SER A 77 -9.29 15.23 1.64
N TYR A 78 -8.37 14.30 1.93
CA TYR A 78 -7.37 14.50 2.96
C TYR A 78 -6.32 15.52 2.50
N ASP A 79 -6.45 16.73 3.02
CA ASP A 79 -5.50 17.83 2.78
C ASP A 79 -4.42 17.88 3.88
N GLY A 80 -4.40 16.82 4.67
CA GLY A 80 -3.57 16.72 5.86
C GLY A 80 -2.14 16.41 5.53
N GLY A 81 -1.44 17.37 5.17
CA GLY A 81 -0.06 17.11 5.17
C GLY A 81 0.79 18.01 4.32
N ASN A 82 0.25 19.06 3.77
CA ASN A 82 1.14 19.96 3.03
C ASN A 82 2.23 19.25 2.26
N GLY A 83 1.88 18.13 1.64
CA GLY A 83 2.82 17.30 0.93
C GLY A 83 3.67 16.33 1.76
N SER A 84 3.48 16.21 3.07
CA SER A 84 4.33 15.30 3.87
C SER A 84 4.14 13.83 3.52
N ALA A 85 2.94 13.43 3.09
CA ALA A 85 2.67 12.10 2.58
C ALA A 85 3.00 11.94 1.08
N ALA A 86 2.99 13.03 0.32
CA ALA A 86 3.14 12.99 -1.15
C ALA A 86 4.51 12.50 -1.64
N GLY A 87 5.52 12.51 -0.77
CA GLY A 87 6.86 11.98 -1.07
C GLY A 87 7.06 10.53 -0.70
N THR A 88 6.04 9.87 -0.15
CA THR A 88 6.14 8.49 0.33
C THR A 88 5.86 7.50 -0.79
N GLU A 89 6.47 6.31 -0.73
CA GLU A 89 6.24 5.21 -1.65
C GLU A 89 4.79 4.74 -1.57
N THR A 90 4.27 4.62 -0.36
CA THR A 90 2.85 4.30 -0.10
C THR A 90 1.90 5.25 -0.83
N TYR A 91 2.19 6.55 -0.82
CA TYR A 91 1.38 7.53 -1.54
C TYR A 91 1.44 7.34 -3.05
N ALA A 92 2.63 7.05 -3.59
CA ALA A 92 2.83 6.80 -5.00
C ALA A 92 2.04 5.56 -5.47
N ASP A 93 2.12 4.45 -4.75
CA ASP A 93 1.43 3.21 -5.07
C ASP A 93 -0.09 3.36 -5.01
N ILE A 94 -0.61 3.95 -3.96
CA ILE A 94 -2.05 4.20 -3.83
C ILE A 94 -2.53 5.15 -4.94
N SER A 95 -1.80 6.22 -5.22
CA SER A 95 -2.18 7.19 -6.26
C SER A 95 -2.20 6.55 -7.64
N GLU A 96 -1.26 5.67 -7.93
CA GLU A 96 -1.22 4.96 -9.20
C GLU A 96 -2.35 3.92 -9.31
N ALA A 97 -2.62 3.16 -8.26
CA ALA A 97 -3.76 2.24 -8.19
C ALA A 97 -5.09 2.97 -8.44
N LEU A 98 -5.30 4.12 -7.82
CA LEU A 98 -6.50 4.94 -8.02
C LEU A 98 -6.57 5.53 -9.44
N ARG A 99 -5.44 5.90 -10.03
CA ARG A 99 -5.36 6.38 -11.41
C ARG A 99 -5.73 5.29 -12.41
N GLU A 100 -5.21 4.09 -12.24
CA GLU A 100 -5.55 2.93 -13.09
C GLU A 100 -7.04 2.57 -12.97
N LEU A 101 -7.57 2.52 -11.76
CA LEU A 101 -8.99 2.27 -11.51
C LEU A 101 -9.88 3.34 -12.15
N SER A 102 -9.54 4.61 -11.99
CA SER A 102 -10.25 5.73 -12.60
C SER A 102 -10.20 5.68 -14.14
N ALA A 103 -9.03 5.37 -14.70
CA ALA A 103 -8.87 5.22 -16.14
C ALA A 103 -9.70 4.07 -16.71
N PHE A 104 -9.79 2.97 -15.98
CA PHE A 104 -10.63 1.83 -16.34
C PHE A 104 -12.11 2.23 -16.40
N TYR A 105 -12.63 2.84 -15.34
CA TYR A 105 -14.05 3.24 -15.30
C TYR A 105 -14.41 4.35 -16.28
N LYS A 106 -13.48 5.24 -16.60
CA LYS A 106 -13.68 6.26 -17.65
C LYS A 106 -13.86 5.64 -19.05
N ARG A 107 -13.14 4.53 -19.31
CA ARG A 107 -13.22 3.86 -20.62
C ARG A 107 -14.38 2.88 -20.75
N ASN A 108 -14.69 2.16 -19.66
CA ASN A 108 -15.61 1.03 -19.69
C ASN A 108 -16.96 1.31 -19.01
N GLY A 109 -17.08 2.43 -18.30
CA GLY A 109 -18.27 2.78 -17.54
C GLY A 109 -18.20 2.37 -16.07
N ALA A 110 -18.88 3.13 -15.22
CA ALA A 110 -18.81 3.01 -13.75
C ALA A 110 -19.40 1.71 -13.17
N THR A 111 -20.19 0.99 -13.94
CA THR A 111 -20.84 -0.27 -13.52
C THR A 111 -20.17 -1.52 -14.09
N THR A 112 -19.14 -1.34 -14.91
CA THR A 112 -18.41 -2.45 -15.52
C THR A 112 -17.50 -3.11 -14.47
N ALA A 113 -17.51 -4.45 -14.42
CA ALA A 113 -16.60 -5.20 -13.57
C ALA A 113 -15.16 -4.98 -14.02
N VAL A 114 -14.24 -4.84 -13.05
CA VAL A 114 -12.83 -4.64 -13.35
C VAL A 114 -12.26 -5.92 -13.99
N SER A 115 -11.56 -5.77 -15.13
CA SER A 115 -10.91 -6.90 -15.78
C SER A 115 -9.84 -7.52 -14.90
N ASP A 116 -9.60 -8.82 -15.07
CA ASP A 116 -8.63 -9.57 -14.25
C ASP A 116 -7.25 -8.94 -14.29
N GLU A 117 -6.76 -8.56 -15.46
CA GLU A 117 -5.46 -7.93 -15.65
C GLU A 117 -5.33 -6.61 -14.87
N VAL A 118 -6.33 -5.74 -14.97
CA VAL A 118 -6.33 -4.44 -14.27
C VAL A 118 -6.48 -4.65 -12.77
N ARG A 119 -7.32 -5.60 -12.36
CA ARG A 119 -7.52 -5.94 -10.95
C ARG A 119 -6.24 -6.45 -10.29
N GLU A 120 -5.54 -7.39 -10.92
CA GLU A 120 -4.27 -7.93 -10.41
C GLU A 120 -3.23 -6.83 -10.23
N LYS A 121 -3.10 -5.94 -11.18
CA LYS A 121 -2.21 -4.77 -11.08
C LYS A 121 -2.54 -3.88 -9.89
N ILE A 122 -3.83 -3.54 -9.73
CA ILE A 122 -4.28 -2.69 -8.64
C ILE A 122 -4.05 -3.38 -7.29
N LEU A 123 -4.41 -4.66 -7.18
CA LEU A 123 -4.21 -5.43 -5.95
C LEU A 123 -2.74 -5.54 -5.57
N SER A 124 -1.84 -5.79 -6.52
CA SER A 124 -0.39 -5.84 -6.26
C SER A 124 0.09 -4.54 -5.60
N ARG A 125 -0.25 -3.39 -6.17
CA ARG A 125 0.11 -2.09 -5.61
C ARG A 125 -0.51 -1.81 -4.25
N LEU A 126 -1.76 -2.22 -4.06
CA LEU A 126 -2.43 -2.07 -2.77
C LEU A 126 -1.77 -2.93 -1.67
N TYR A 127 -1.32 -4.13 -2.01
CA TYR A 127 -0.58 -4.97 -1.08
C TYR A 127 0.80 -4.40 -0.76
N GLU A 128 1.53 -3.90 -1.75
CA GLU A 128 2.82 -3.20 -1.56
C GLU A 128 2.63 -2.00 -0.63
N ALA A 129 1.65 -1.15 -0.91
CA ALA A 129 1.33 -0.01 -0.06
C ALA A 129 0.94 -0.43 1.37
N ARG A 130 0.20 -1.54 1.53
CA ARG A 130 -0.18 -2.06 2.84
C ARG A 130 1.01 -2.50 3.67
N ASP A 131 1.97 -3.15 3.03
CA ASP A 131 3.18 -3.66 3.70
C ASP A 131 4.12 -2.53 4.15
N LEU A 132 4.09 -1.40 3.46
CA LEU A 132 4.83 -0.19 3.82
C LEU A 132 4.15 0.63 4.94
N LEU A 133 2.83 0.46 5.13
CA LEU A 133 2.11 1.19 6.17
C LEU A 133 2.48 0.66 7.56
N PRO A 134 2.67 1.56 8.55
CA PRO A 134 2.91 1.16 9.92
C PRO A 134 1.75 0.30 10.44
N PRO A 135 2.01 -0.68 11.32
CA PRO A 135 0.96 -1.53 11.86
C PRO A 135 -0.14 -0.69 12.52
N PRO A 136 -1.40 -1.14 12.48
CA PRO A 136 -2.48 -0.44 13.14
C PRO A 136 -2.20 -0.31 14.63
N GLU A 137 -2.48 0.85 15.21
CA GLU A 137 -2.33 1.02 16.65
C GLU A 137 -3.28 0.03 17.37
N PRO A 138 -2.77 -0.65 18.42
CA PRO A 138 -3.60 -1.60 19.15
C PRO A 138 -4.82 -0.89 19.72
N THR A 139 -5.98 -1.44 19.46
CA THR A 139 -7.24 -0.92 19.97
C THR A 139 -7.27 -0.99 21.51
N ILE A 140 -8.14 -0.21 22.12
CA ILE A 140 -8.34 -0.27 23.60
C ILE A 140 -8.66 -1.70 24.03
N MET A 141 -9.38 -2.43 23.19
CA MET A 141 -9.73 -3.84 23.42
C MET A 141 -8.49 -4.73 23.45
N ASP A 142 -7.56 -4.53 22.52
CA ASP A 142 -6.30 -5.29 22.47
C ASP A 142 -5.42 -5.00 23.68
N LYS A 143 -5.40 -3.73 24.12
CA LYS A 143 -4.70 -3.33 25.34
C LYS A 143 -5.32 -3.97 26.60
N LEU A 144 -6.64 -4.05 26.68
CA LEU A 144 -7.35 -4.70 27.80
C LEU A 144 -7.16 -6.22 27.81
N LEU A 145 -7.11 -6.86 26.65
CA LEU A 145 -6.87 -8.30 26.52
C LEU A 145 -5.43 -8.67 26.93
N ASN A 146 -4.45 -7.82 26.60
CA ASN A 146 -3.06 -8.04 26.97
C ASN A 146 -2.82 -7.85 28.49
N LEU A 147 -3.53 -6.92 29.14
CA LEU A 147 -3.47 -6.74 30.58
C LEU A 147 -4.00 -7.95 31.38
N LYS A 148 -4.90 -8.76 30.77
CA LYS A 148 -5.43 -9.98 31.41
C LYS A 148 -4.51 -11.21 31.30
N LYS A 149 -3.45 -11.13 30.50
CA LYS A 149 -2.58 -12.27 30.22
C LYS A 149 -1.37 -12.31 31.16
N ASP A 150 -1.13 -11.23 31.91
CA ASP A 150 0.00 -11.08 32.82
C ASP A 150 -0.37 -11.34 34.31
N GLU A 151 -1.59 -11.87 34.59
CA GLU A 151 -2.01 -12.40 35.88
C GLU A 151 -2.07 -13.95 35.84
#